data_f531b3ca92e3e1fbe5a950fd34091f16
#
_entry.id   f531b3ca92e3e1fbe5a950fd34091f16
#
_cell.length_a   1.000
_cell.length_b   1.000
_cell.length_c   1.000
_cell.angle_alpha   90.00
_cell.angle_beta   90.00
_cell.angle_gamma   90.00
#
_symmetry.space_group_name_H-M   'P 1'
#
loop_
_entity.id
_entity.type
_entity.pdbx_description
1 polymer ?
#
loop_
_entity_poly.entity_id
_entity_poly.type
_entity_poly.pdbx_seq_one_letter_code
_entity_poly.pdbx_strand_id
1 'polypeptide(L)'
;MSKTKVGILGNGFVGEAISFAFSPVADLYVYDTDPLKSLDDLESVHNCDFVFICVPTPMFHDGSQDLSYVESTFEKATSKPVYILKSTVLPGTTEGFSEKYSNIKIIFSPEFLTERTAKLDMLTQSRIILGGELSLTEKVKTLFNQRFKIKNIIQTDSKTAELTKYMNNTFFATKVSIMNEFKMLCDKIGANWEDALRGFVSDGRIGDSHLNVPGHDGKLGYGGTCFPKDVNALLSFSKKYDIELNTIKGGWSTNLNVRVDKDWEQKEGRSVSFKKTK
;
A
#
# COMPACT_ATOMS: atom_id res chain seq x y z
N MET A 1 22.34 21.65 15.09
CA MET A 1 22.46 20.41 14.27
C MET A 1 21.67 20.65 13.00
N SER A 2 22.18 20.29 11.82
CA SER A 2 21.40 20.34 10.58
C SER A 2 20.22 19.37 10.68
N LYS A 3 19.05 19.74 10.14
CA LYS A 3 17.92 18.81 10.06
C LYS A 3 18.25 17.63 9.16
N THR A 4 17.65 16.48 9.43
CA THR A 4 17.72 15.31 8.56
C THR A 4 17.10 15.63 7.20
N LYS A 5 17.76 15.30 6.11
CA LYS A 5 17.24 15.50 4.75
C LYS A 5 16.43 14.27 4.33
N VAL A 6 15.18 14.49 3.94
CA VAL A 6 14.25 13.43 3.51
C VAL A 6 13.76 13.71 2.11
N GLY A 7 14.07 12.80 1.20
CA GLY A 7 13.60 12.79 -0.17
C GLY A 7 12.30 11.98 -0.33
N ILE A 8 11.49 12.37 -1.29
CA ILE A 8 10.25 11.68 -1.65
C ILE A 8 10.19 11.54 -3.16
N LEU A 9 10.07 10.31 -3.65
CA LEU A 9 9.84 9.96 -5.05
C LEU A 9 8.39 9.51 -5.23
N GLY A 10 7.62 10.29 -5.98
CA GLY A 10 6.18 10.13 -6.14
C GLY A 10 5.37 10.96 -5.13
N ASN A 11 4.77 12.05 -5.58
CA ASN A 11 3.97 12.98 -4.78
C ASN A 11 2.46 12.75 -4.98
N GLY A 12 2.04 11.48 -4.87
CA GLY A 12 0.65 11.08 -4.72
C GLY A 12 0.20 11.16 -3.26
N PHE A 13 -0.97 10.60 -2.93
CA PHE A 13 -1.53 10.69 -1.57
C PHE A 13 -0.60 10.16 -0.46
N VAL A 14 0.24 9.14 -0.76
CA VAL A 14 1.23 8.60 0.19
C VAL A 14 2.39 9.57 0.36
N GLY A 15 2.97 10.07 -0.75
CA GLY A 15 4.07 11.04 -0.73
C GLY A 15 3.67 12.33 -0.02
N GLU A 16 2.49 12.88 -0.33
CA GLU A 16 1.95 14.04 0.38
C GLU A 16 1.75 13.81 1.87
N ALA A 17 1.27 12.62 2.28
CA ALA A 17 1.08 12.30 3.69
C ALA A 17 2.42 12.20 4.42
N ILE A 18 3.46 11.66 3.79
CA ILE A 18 4.83 11.62 4.33
C ILE A 18 5.40 13.04 4.42
N SER A 19 5.30 13.85 3.36
CA SER A 19 5.73 15.25 3.36
C SER A 19 5.09 16.02 4.51
N PHE A 20 3.78 15.93 4.65
CA PHE A 20 3.04 16.58 5.73
C PHE A 20 3.51 16.11 7.11
N ALA A 21 3.72 14.81 7.28
CA ALA A 21 4.12 14.25 8.56
C ALA A 21 5.53 14.67 8.97
N PHE A 22 6.50 14.64 8.05
CA PHE A 22 7.91 14.89 8.37
C PHE A 22 8.33 16.37 8.28
N SER A 23 7.52 17.26 7.69
CA SER A 23 7.85 18.70 7.57
C SER A 23 8.29 19.39 8.87
N PRO A 24 7.80 19.03 10.08
CA PRO A 24 8.25 19.68 11.31
C PRO A 24 9.69 19.28 11.73
N VAL A 25 10.17 18.12 11.30
CA VAL A 25 11.42 17.51 11.82
C VAL A 25 12.51 17.29 10.77
N ALA A 26 12.21 17.45 9.47
CA ALA A 26 13.14 17.20 8.38
C ALA A 26 13.11 18.32 7.34
N ASP A 27 14.20 18.46 6.58
CA ASP A 27 14.24 19.23 5.34
C ASP A 27 13.79 18.30 4.21
N LEU A 28 12.72 18.68 3.51
CA LEU A 28 12.04 17.83 2.52
C LEU A 28 12.44 18.19 1.10
N TYR A 29 12.65 17.18 0.27
CA TYR A 29 12.89 17.28 -1.16
C TYR A 29 11.93 16.32 -1.89
N VAL A 30 11.13 16.84 -2.81
CA VAL A 30 10.01 16.11 -3.41
C VAL A 30 10.12 16.13 -4.92
N TYR A 31 10.21 14.96 -5.53
CA TYR A 31 10.20 14.79 -6.97
C TYR A 31 9.04 13.90 -7.43
N ASP A 32 8.38 14.33 -8.49
CA ASP A 32 7.38 13.54 -9.21
C ASP A 32 7.64 13.66 -10.73
N THR A 33 7.25 12.66 -11.49
CA THR A 33 7.30 12.74 -12.97
C THR A 33 6.26 13.69 -13.55
N ASP A 34 5.19 13.99 -12.78
CA ASP A 34 4.26 15.07 -13.08
C ASP A 34 4.86 16.40 -12.61
N PRO A 35 5.21 17.33 -13.54
CA PRO A 35 5.83 18.59 -13.17
C PRO A 35 4.98 19.47 -12.23
N LEU A 36 3.65 19.28 -12.21
CA LEU A 36 2.75 20.00 -11.32
C LEU A 36 2.83 19.52 -9.86
N LYS A 37 3.41 18.34 -9.64
CA LYS A 37 3.58 17.72 -8.33
C LYS A 37 5.03 17.72 -7.84
N SER A 38 5.98 17.97 -8.73
CA SER A 38 7.39 18.05 -8.39
C SER A 38 7.71 19.40 -7.78
N LEU A 39 8.43 19.40 -6.66
CA LEU A 39 8.87 20.62 -5.98
C LEU A 39 10.38 20.83 -6.14
N ASP A 40 11.12 19.75 -6.29
CA ASP A 40 12.57 19.72 -6.39
C ASP A 40 13.01 18.84 -7.58
N ASP A 41 14.30 18.89 -7.93
CA ASP A 41 14.90 18.02 -8.92
C ASP A 41 15.25 16.64 -8.35
N LEU A 42 15.39 15.67 -9.24
CA LEU A 42 15.67 14.27 -8.88
C LEU A 42 17.03 14.11 -8.19
N GLU A 43 18.03 14.91 -8.57
CA GLU A 43 19.38 14.85 -7.98
C GLU A 43 19.36 15.29 -6.52
N SER A 44 18.63 16.36 -6.21
CA SER A 44 18.43 16.84 -4.84
C SER A 44 17.79 15.78 -3.95
N VAL A 45 16.80 15.03 -4.47
CA VAL A 45 16.17 13.91 -3.76
C VAL A 45 17.18 12.80 -3.48
N HIS A 46 17.98 12.38 -4.47
CA HIS A 46 18.99 11.33 -4.30
C HIS A 46 20.20 11.76 -3.42
N ASN A 47 20.31 13.04 -3.10
CA ASN A 47 21.30 13.59 -2.17
C ASN A 47 20.83 13.69 -0.71
N CYS A 48 19.62 13.22 -0.39
CA CYS A 48 19.10 13.15 0.98
C CYS A 48 19.75 12.06 1.83
N ASP A 49 19.39 12.01 3.12
CA ASP A 49 19.80 10.95 4.04
C ASP A 49 18.89 9.74 3.93
N PHE A 50 17.59 9.98 3.72
CA PHE A 50 16.56 8.98 3.50
C PHE A 50 15.71 9.37 2.30
N VAL A 51 15.26 8.37 1.51
CA VAL A 51 14.38 8.59 0.36
C VAL A 51 13.19 7.64 0.43
N PHE A 52 11.99 8.17 0.53
CA PHE A 52 10.76 7.41 0.42
C PHE A 52 10.36 7.22 -1.05
N ILE A 53 10.11 5.98 -1.45
CA ILE A 53 9.62 5.63 -2.79
C ILE A 53 8.13 5.35 -2.69
N CYS A 54 7.32 6.23 -3.28
CA CYS A 54 5.85 6.25 -3.20
C CYS A 54 5.19 6.21 -4.59
N VAL A 55 5.85 5.58 -5.55
CA VAL A 55 5.37 5.49 -6.93
C VAL A 55 4.32 4.39 -7.10
N PRO A 56 3.46 4.46 -8.13
CA PRO A 56 2.45 3.43 -8.37
C PRO A 56 3.05 2.05 -8.69
N THR A 57 2.26 1.00 -8.38
CA THR A 57 2.53 -0.39 -8.78
C THR A 57 1.24 -0.99 -9.36
N PRO A 58 0.85 -0.57 -10.58
CA PRO A 58 -0.39 -1.02 -11.19
C PRO A 58 -0.32 -2.51 -11.56
N MET A 59 -1.48 -3.11 -11.85
CA MET A 59 -1.55 -4.47 -12.38
C MET A 59 -1.62 -4.47 -13.92
N PHE A 60 -1.03 -5.49 -14.53
CA PHE A 60 -1.28 -5.84 -15.93
C PHE A 60 -2.66 -6.52 -16.09
N HIS A 61 -3.08 -6.74 -17.35
CA HIS A 61 -4.36 -7.39 -17.64
C HIS A 61 -4.48 -8.83 -17.11
N ASP A 62 -3.35 -9.54 -16.95
CA ASP A 62 -3.29 -10.87 -16.36
C ASP A 62 -3.27 -10.86 -14.82
N GLY A 63 -3.37 -9.68 -14.21
CA GLY A 63 -3.31 -9.45 -12.78
C GLY A 63 -1.89 -9.41 -12.21
N SER A 64 -0.84 -9.67 -12.99
CA SER A 64 0.54 -9.54 -12.52
C SER A 64 0.90 -8.08 -12.26
N GLN A 65 1.92 -7.85 -11.41
CA GLN A 65 2.30 -6.50 -10.98
C GLN A 65 3.28 -5.85 -11.96
N ASP A 66 3.05 -4.59 -12.34
CA ASP A 66 3.99 -3.76 -13.06
C ASP A 66 4.90 -3.01 -12.07
N LEU A 67 6.16 -3.43 -12.02
CA LEU A 67 7.20 -2.84 -11.17
C LEU A 67 8.03 -1.76 -11.88
N SER A 68 7.75 -1.44 -13.15
CA SER A 68 8.58 -0.55 -13.94
C SER A 68 8.74 0.85 -13.36
N TYR A 69 7.72 1.36 -12.66
CA TYR A 69 7.82 2.65 -11.96
C TYR A 69 8.79 2.59 -10.77
N VAL A 70 8.74 1.50 -9.99
CA VAL A 70 9.67 1.30 -8.87
C VAL A 70 11.09 1.12 -9.40
N GLU A 71 11.26 0.29 -10.42
CA GLU A 71 12.57 0.01 -11.02
C GLU A 71 13.23 1.28 -11.57
N SER A 72 12.46 2.15 -12.23
CA SER A 72 12.97 3.42 -12.77
C SER A 72 13.51 4.37 -11.69
N THR A 73 13.04 4.25 -10.44
CA THR A 73 13.58 5.06 -9.34
C THR A 73 15.01 4.65 -8.96
N PHE A 74 15.38 3.39 -9.19
CA PHE A 74 16.71 2.88 -8.85
C PHE A 74 17.75 3.08 -9.95
N GLU A 75 17.36 3.32 -11.20
CA GLU A 75 18.29 3.55 -12.32
C GLU A 75 19.22 4.74 -12.10
N LYS A 76 18.73 5.76 -11.37
CA LYS A 76 19.49 6.98 -11.02
C LYS A 76 19.81 7.08 -9.53
N ALA A 77 19.56 6.01 -8.78
CA ALA A 77 19.78 5.99 -7.33
C ALA A 77 21.28 6.03 -7.01
N THR A 78 21.61 6.64 -5.87
CA THR A 78 22.99 6.74 -5.36
C THR A 78 23.15 5.88 -4.09
N SER A 79 24.37 5.57 -3.71
CA SER A 79 24.67 4.81 -2.48
C SER A 79 24.51 5.63 -1.18
N LYS A 80 24.23 6.93 -1.28
CA LYS A 80 24.16 7.83 -0.12
C LYS A 80 22.95 7.54 0.76
N PRO A 81 21.68 7.64 0.27
CA PRO A 81 20.51 7.49 1.13
C PRO A 81 20.20 6.03 1.50
N VAL A 82 19.36 5.89 2.53
CA VAL A 82 18.58 4.68 2.72
C VAL A 82 17.24 4.87 1.99
N TYR A 83 16.98 4.04 1.00
CA TYR A 83 15.71 4.04 0.27
C TYR A 83 14.67 3.24 1.05
N ILE A 84 13.52 3.85 1.28
CA ILE A 84 12.39 3.29 2.01
C ILE A 84 11.26 3.05 1.01
N LEU A 85 11.13 1.82 0.55
CA LEU A 85 10.09 1.44 -0.41
C LEU A 85 8.73 1.38 0.29
N LYS A 86 7.86 2.33 -0.05
CA LYS A 86 6.48 2.44 0.46
C LYS A 86 5.45 1.86 -0.52
N SER A 87 5.81 1.79 -1.79
CA SER A 87 4.96 1.20 -2.83
C SER A 87 4.69 -0.26 -2.51
N THR A 88 3.44 -0.70 -2.65
CA THR A 88 3.07 -2.11 -2.42
C THR A 88 3.72 -3.00 -3.47
N VAL A 89 4.56 -3.92 -3.04
CA VAL A 89 5.26 -4.87 -3.91
C VAL A 89 5.11 -6.30 -3.39
N LEU A 90 5.19 -7.29 -4.31
CA LEU A 90 5.06 -8.71 -3.98
C LEU A 90 6.24 -9.22 -3.14
N PRO A 91 6.02 -10.24 -2.27
CA PRO A 91 7.06 -10.80 -1.42
C PRO A 91 8.31 -11.24 -2.20
N GLY A 92 9.48 -10.78 -1.75
CA GLY A 92 10.78 -11.00 -2.39
C GLY A 92 11.22 -9.91 -3.38
N THR A 93 10.37 -8.92 -3.66
CA THR A 93 10.69 -7.84 -4.61
C THR A 93 11.83 -6.96 -4.09
N THR A 94 11.82 -6.56 -2.81
CA THR A 94 12.87 -5.74 -2.22
C THR A 94 14.22 -6.47 -2.20
N GLU A 95 14.22 -7.76 -1.91
CA GLU A 95 15.43 -8.61 -1.99
C GLU A 95 15.99 -8.60 -3.42
N GLY A 96 15.14 -8.87 -4.42
CA GLY A 96 15.56 -8.85 -5.83
C GLY A 96 16.12 -7.50 -6.29
N PHE A 97 15.56 -6.38 -5.82
CA PHE A 97 16.14 -5.06 -6.09
C PHE A 97 17.47 -4.84 -5.35
N SER A 98 17.61 -5.32 -4.12
CA SER A 98 18.87 -5.21 -3.36
C SER A 98 19.99 -6.03 -4.00
N GLU A 99 19.67 -7.18 -4.58
CA GLU A 99 20.65 -8.00 -5.35
C GLU A 99 21.02 -7.31 -6.67
N LYS A 100 20.03 -6.80 -7.41
CA LYS A 100 20.22 -6.13 -8.70
C LYS A 100 21.01 -4.83 -8.56
N TYR A 101 20.77 -4.07 -7.50
CA TYR A 101 21.38 -2.77 -7.21
C TYR A 101 22.21 -2.84 -5.92
N SER A 102 23.24 -3.68 -5.89
CA SER A 102 24.00 -4.03 -4.69
C SER A 102 24.70 -2.87 -3.98
N ASN A 103 24.87 -1.73 -4.63
CA ASN A 103 25.44 -0.51 -4.04
C ASN A 103 24.38 0.38 -3.36
N ILE A 104 23.09 0.02 -3.40
CA ILE A 104 21.98 0.81 -2.87
C ILE A 104 21.43 0.16 -1.60
N LYS A 105 21.16 0.97 -0.59
CA LYS A 105 20.57 0.53 0.67
C LYS A 105 19.04 0.62 0.58
N ILE A 106 18.35 -0.51 0.52
CA ILE A 106 16.90 -0.57 0.36
C ILE A 106 16.29 -1.28 1.56
N ILE A 107 15.20 -0.72 2.09
CA ILE A 107 14.28 -1.40 3.01
C ILE A 107 12.85 -1.25 2.51
N PHE A 108 11.98 -2.15 2.95
CA PHE A 108 10.54 -2.05 2.73
C PHE A 108 9.84 -1.52 3.98
N SER A 109 8.91 -0.60 3.82
CA SER A 109 8.05 -0.13 4.92
C SER A 109 6.64 0.14 4.40
N PRO A 110 5.70 -0.82 4.53
CA PRO A 110 4.34 -0.66 4.03
C PRO A 110 3.64 0.55 4.62
N GLU A 111 2.64 1.04 3.92
CA GLU A 111 1.67 2.02 4.40
C GLU A 111 0.31 1.33 4.59
N PHE A 112 -0.52 1.86 5.49
CA PHE A 112 -1.87 1.38 5.78
C PHE A 112 -2.86 2.55 5.77
N LEU A 113 -2.65 3.50 4.85
CA LEU A 113 -3.39 4.73 4.75
C LEU A 113 -4.66 4.54 3.92
N THR A 114 -5.72 5.23 4.31
CA THR A 114 -6.90 5.41 3.47
C THR A 114 -6.72 6.69 2.63
N GLU A 115 -6.90 6.62 1.33
CA GLU A 115 -6.65 7.77 0.42
C GLU A 115 -7.34 9.06 0.88
N ARG A 116 -8.57 8.95 1.44
CA ARG A 116 -9.35 10.10 1.93
C ARG A 116 -8.79 10.75 3.19
N THR A 117 -8.15 9.98 4.05
CA THR A 117 -7.68 10.39 5.38
C THR A 117 -6.16 10.24 5.53
N ALA A 118 -5.43 10.10 4.42
CA ALA A 118 -4.03 9.70 4.40
C ALA A 118 -3.12 10.52 5.33
N LYS A 119 -3.29 11.85 5.38
CA LYS A 119 -2.52 12.73 6.27
C LYS A 119 -2.82 12.46 7.75
N LEU A 120 -4.10 12.26 8.09
CA LEU A 120 -4.51 11.92 9.45
C LEU A 120 -4.03 10.52 9.84
N ASP A 121 -4.24 9.54 8.96
CA ASP A 121 -3.83 8.15 9.19
C ASP A 121 -2.31 8.05 9.39
N MET A 122 -1.52 8.84 8.63
CA MET A 122 -0.07 8.91 8.82
C MET A 122 0.32 9.46 10.19
N LEU A 123 -0.41 10.45 10.71
CA LEU A 123 -0.13 11.03 12.03
C LEU A 123 -0.57 10.13 13.18
N THR A 124 -1.65 9.39 13.00
CA THR A 124 -2.31 8.57 14.04
C THR A 124 -1.99 7.08 13.93
N GLN A 125 -1.08 6.69 13.03
CA GLN A 125 -0.72 5.30 12.84
C GLN A 125 -0.27 4.64 14.15
N SER A 126 -0.84 3.47 14.44
CA SER A 126 -0.60 2.72 15.69
C SER A 126 0.64 1.82 15.61
N ARG A 127 1.13 1.54 14.41
CA ARG A 127 2.27 0.67 14.14
C ARG A 127 3.06 1.13 12.91
N ILE A 128 4.34 0.79 12.91
CA ILE A 128 5.23 0.88 11.74
C ILE A 128 5.86 -0.50 11.54
N ILE A 129 5.95 -0.93 10.29
CA ILE A 129 6.64 -2.17 9.90
C ILE A 129 7.86 -1.77 9.06
N LEU A 130 9.02 -2.31 9.42
CA LEU A 130 10.28 -2.09 8.74
C LEU A 130 10.87 -3.44 8.36
N GLY A 131 10.97 -3.71 7.07
CA GLY A 131 11.49 -4.96 6.51
C GLY A 131 12.81 -4.76 5.80
N GLY A 132 13.84 -5.49 6.20
CA GLY A 132 15.16 -5.44 5.60
C GLY A 132 16.28 -5.70 6.59
N GLU A 133 17.51 -5.36 6.20
CA GLU A 133 18.68 -5.50 7.06
C GLU A 133 18.53 -4.71 8.36
N LEU A 134 18.84 -5.33 9.50
CA LEU A 134 18.64 -4.75 10.83
C LEU A 134 19.36 -3.40 11.00
N SER A 135 20.58 -3.28 10.48
CA SER A 135 21.36 -2.05 10.54
C SER A 135 20.69 -0.87 9.83
N LEU A 136 19.96 -1.13 8.75
CA LEU A 136 19.21 -0.14 7.98
C LEU A 136 17.87 0.18 8.64
N THR A 137 17.13 -0.86 9.10
CA THR A 137 15.85 -0.66 9.76
C THR A 137 15.99 0.09 11.09
N GLU A 138 17.10 -0.07 11.84
CA GLU A 138 17.39 0.74 13.05
C GLU A 138 17.59 2.24 12.72
N LYS A 139 18.27 2.55 11.61
CA LYS A 139 18.40 3.95 11.15
C LYS A 139 17.05 4.57 10.82
N VAL A 140 16.22 3.82 10.10
CA VAL A 140 14.87 4.27 9.72
C VAL A 140 13.95 4.37 10.94
N LYS A 141 14.03 3.44 11.88
CA LYS A 141 13.34 3.52 13.18
C LYS A 141 13.72 4.81 13.93
N THR A 142 14.98 5.18 13.92
CA THR A 142 15.45 6.44 14.51
C THR A 142 14.80 7.65 13.83
N LEU A 143 14.72 7.67 12.49
CA LEU A 143 14.02 8.71 11.73
C LEU A 143 12.52 8.80 12.14
N PHE A 144 11.83 7.67 12.20
CA PHE A 144 10.42 7.66 12.61
C PHE A 144 10.22 8.14 14.05
N ASN A 145 11.12 7.78 14.97
CA ASN A 145 11.06 8.21 16.37
C ASN A 145 11.30 9.72 16.57
N GLN A 146 11.96 10.41 15.64
CA GLN A 146 12.07 11.87 15.66
C GLN A 146 10.71 12.55 15.48
N ARG A 147 9.79 11.89 14.76
CA ARG A 147 8.48 12.46 14.42
C ARG A 147 7.33 11.87 15.22
N PHE A 148 7.36 10.58 15.48
CA PHE A 148 6.24 9.83 16.07
C PHE A 148 6.63 9.19 17.39
N LYS A 149 5.71 9.22 18.36
CA LYS A 149 5.85 8.49 19.64
C LYS A 149 5.22 7.10 19.53
N ILE A 150 5.53 6.36 18.46
CA ILE A 150 4.96 5.04 18.21
C ILE A 150 5.75 4.00 19.00
N LYS A 151 5.04 3.25 19.88
CA LYS A 151 5.64 2.17 20.66
C LYS A 151 5.78 0.87 19.88
N ASN A 152 4.95 0.67 18.86
CA ASN A 152 4.88 -0.57 18.10
C ASN A 152 5.58 -0.42 16.74
N ILE A 153 6.91 -0.54 16.74
CA ILE A 153 7.71 -0.63 15.51
C ILE A 153 8.18 -2.08 15.37
N ILE A 154 7.65 -2.77 14.36
CA ILE A 154 7.96 -4.17 14.05
C ILE A 154 9.08 -4.18 13.02
N GLN A 155 10.21 -4.79 13.37
CA GLN A 155 11.35 -5.00 12.47
C GLN A 155 11.40 -6.48 12.07
N THR A 156 11.51 -6.74 10.77
CA THR A 156 11.54 -8.09 10.20
C THR A 156 12.33 -8.08 8.87
N ASP A 157 12.43 -9.19 8.18
CA ASP A 157 12.92 -9.22 6.80
C ASP A 157 11.94 -8.56 5.82
N SER A 158 12.42 -8.19 4.63
CA SER A 158 11.61 -7.48 3.64
C SER A 158 10.45 -8.32 3.12
N LYS A 159 10.67 -9.60 2.87
CA LYS A 159 9.65 -10.53 2.35
C LYS A 159 8.48 -10.70 3.30
N THR A 160 8.74 -10.81 4.60
CA THR A 160 7.71 -10.86 5.64
C THR A 160 6.93 -9.56 5.74
N ALA A 161 7.61 -8.41 5.66
CA ALA A 161 6.94 -7.10 5.67
C ALA A 161 6.06 -6.89 4.42
N GLU A 162 6.54 -7.30 3.24
CA GLU A 162 5.78 -7.27 1.98
C GLU A 162 4.53 -8.15 2.07
N LEU A 163 4.67 -9.39 2.57
CA LEU A 163 3.54 -10.29 2.77
C LEU A 163 2.50 -9.68 3.72
N THR A 164 2.94 -9.01 4.79
CA THR A 164 2.04 -8.38 5.76
C THR A 164 1.14 -7.33 5.11
N LYS A 165 1.65 -6.56 4.14
CA LYS A 165 0.83 -5.59 3.37
C LYS A 165 -0.27 -6.30 2.58
N TYR A 166 0.07 -7.38 1.88
CA TYR A 166 -0.91 -8.16 1.12
C TYR A 166 -1.94 -8.85 2.02
N MET A 167 -1.51 -9.41 3.16
CA MET A 167 -2.43 -9.99 4.15
C MET A 167 -3.48 -8.96 4.58
N ASN A 168 -3.05 -7.73 4.91
CA ASN A 168 -3.95 -6.66 5.34
C ASN A 168 -4.96 -6.30 4.23
N ASN A 169 -4.48 -6.01 3.02
CA ASN A 169 -5.34 -5.54 1.95
C ASN A 169 -6.29 -6.62 1.44
N THR A 170 -5.83 -7.85 1.27
CA THR A 170 -6.68 -8.96 0.79
C THR A 170 -7.66 -9.44 1.86
N PHE A 171 -7.30 -9.36 3.14
CA PHE A 171 -8.23 -9.63 4.24
C PHE A 171 -9.41 -8.63 4.22
N PHE A 172 -9.12 -7.34 4.12
CA PHE A 172 -10.18 -6.34 4.05
C PHE A 172 -11.02 -6.44 2.77
N ALA A 173 -10.40 -6.70 1.62
CA ALA A 173 -11.13 -6.95 0.38
C ALA A 173 -12.10 -8.13 0.51
N THR A 174 -11.62 -9.25 1.08
CA THR A 174 -12.47 -10.44 1.32
C THR A 174 -13.59 -10.14 2.33
N LYS A 175 -13.29 -9.38 3.38
CA LYS A 175 -14.28 -8.94 4.38
C LYS A 175 -15.40 -8.13 3.72
N VAL A 176 -15.08 -7.18 2.84
CA VAL A 176 -16.10 -6.44 2.07
C VAL A 176 -16.96 -7.39 1.25
N SER A 177 -16.37 -8.38 0.56
CA SER A 177 -17.13 -9.36 -0.23
C SER A 177 -18.09 -10.17 0.63
N ILE A 178 -17.66 -10.69 1.77
CA ILE A 178 -18.48 -11.43 2.73
C ILE A 178 -19.67 -10.57 3.21
N MET A 179 -19.41 -9.29 3.53
CA MET A 179 -20.49 -8.40 3.99
C MET A 179 -21.51 -8.08 2.89
N ASN A 180 -21.08 -8.01 1.62
CA ASN A 180 -22.00 -7.87 0.49
C ASN A 180 -22.86 -9.13 0.30
N GLU A 181 -22.30 -10.34 0.47
CA GLU A 181 -23.07 -11.59 0.42
C GLU A 181 -24.12 -11.64 1.53
N PHE A 182 -23.78 -11.28 2.77
CA PHE A 182 -24.73 -11.20 3.87
C PHE A 182 -25.81 -10.15 3.63
N LYS A 183 -25.43 -8.98 3.07
CA LYS A 183 -26.42 -7.95 2.74
C LYS A 183 -27.42 -8.45 1.68
N MET A 184 -26.93 -9.09 0.61
CA MET A 184 -27.80 -9.66 -0.42
C MET A 184 -28.76 -10.73 0.16
N LEU A 185 -28.25 -11.60 1.04
CA LEU A 185 -29.09 -12.59 1.71
C LEU A 185 -30.12 -11.92 2.61
N CYS A 186 -29.70 -10.95 3.43
CA CYS A 186 -30.57 -10.18 4.32
C CYS A 186 -31.75 -9.54 3.57
N ASP A 187 -31.45 -8.89 2.44
CA ASP A 187 -32.47 -8.27 1.59
C ASP A 187 -33.46 -9.32 1.02
N LYS A 188 -32.91 -10.49 0.63
CA LYS A 188 -33.74 -11.55 0.01
C LYS A 188 -34.72 -12.19 0.99
N ILE A 189 -34.31 -12.35 2.26
CA ILE A 189 -35.17 -12.96 3.31
C ILE A 189 -35.99 -11.93 4.08
N GLY A 190 -35.85 -10.62 3.78
CA GLY A 190 -36.58 -9.55 4.46
C GLY A 190 -36.11 -9.26 5.88
N ALA A 191 -34.87 -9.59 6.23
CA ALA A 191 -34.28 -9.26 7.53
C ALA A 191 -33.86 -7.79 7.60
N ASN A 192 -33.78 -7.25 8.83
CA ASN A 192 -33.29 -5.88 9.05
C ASN A 192 -31.76 -5.85 9.07
N TRP A 193 -31.15 -5.24 8.04
CA TRP A 193 -29.70 -5.16 7.90
C TRP A 193 -29.01 -4.39 9.04
N GLU A 194 -29.57 -3.25 9.45
CA GLU A 194 -28.97 -2.41 10.50
C GLU A 194 -28.95 -3.13 11.86
N ASP A 195 -30.02 -3.85 12.18
CA ASP A 195 -30.11 -4.65 13.40
C ASP A 195 -29.16 -5.86 13.34
N ALA A 196 -29.09 -6.54 12.20
CA ALA A 196 -28.18 -7.66 11.99
C ALA A 196 -26.72 -7.20 12.13
N LEU A 197 -26.35 -6.08 11.48
CA LEU A 197 -25.01 -5.52 11.57
C LEU A 197 -24.66 -5.09 13.00
N ARG A 198 -25.58 -4.39 13.68
CA ARG A 198 -25.39 -3.99 15.08
C ARG A 198 -25.19 -5.20 16.01
N GLY A 199 -25.98 -6.26 15.81
CA GLY A 199 -25.82 -7.51 16.56
C GLY A 199 -24.49 -8.18 16.25
N PHE A 200 -24.08 -8.20 14.98
CA PHE A 200 -22.81 -8.80 14.57
C PHE A 200 -21.60 -8.10 15.18
N VAL A 201 -21.53 -6.76 15.12
CA VAL A 201 -20.39 -6.01 15.69
C VAL A 201 -20.40 -5.90 17.21
N SER A 202 -21.51 -6.27 17.86
CA SER A 202 -21.56 -6.31 19.34
C SER A 202 -20.62 -7.35 19.96
N ASP A 203 -20.17 -8.33 19.17
CA ASP A 203 -19.05 -9.18 19.57
C ASP A 203 -17.74 -8.40 19.40
N GLY A 204 -17.11 -8.05 20.51
CA GLY A 204 -15.88 -7.24 20.56
C GLY A 204 -14.67 -7.84 19.83
N ARG A 205 -14.76 -9.08 19.34
CA ARG A 205 -13.72 -9.72 18.50
C ARG A 205 -13.85 -9.33 17.03
N ILE A 206 -14.99 -8.74 16.62
CA ILE A 206 -15.25 -8.31 15.25
C ILE A 206 -14.97 -6.80 15.17
N GLY A 207 -13.87 -6.43 14.47
CA GLY A 207 -13.60 -5.02 14.25
C GLY A 207 -14.60 -4.39 13.26
N ASP A 208 -14.95 -3.13 13.47
CA ASP A 208 -16.01 -2.39 12.77
C ASP A 208 -15.62 -1.85 11.38
N SER A 209 -14.34 -1.93 11.01
CA SER A 209 -13.88 -1.45 9.71
C SER A 209 -14.33 -2.35 8.55
N HIS A 210 -14.64 -1.75 7.37
CA HIS A 210 -14.96 -2.46 6.13
C HIS A 210 -16.23 -3.33 6.20
N LEU A 211 -17.21 -2.94 7.01
CA LEU A 211 -18.49 -3.67 7.18
C LEU A 211 -19.66 -3.03 6.44
N ASN A 212 -19.57 -1.75 6.09
CA ASN A 212 -20.69 -1.02 5.51
C ASN A 212 -21.03 -1.50 4.10
N VAL A 213 -22.30 -1.78 3.85
CA VAL A 213 -22.88 -2.12 2.54
C VAL A 213 -24.15 -1.30 2.34
N PRO A 214 -24.21 -0.37 1.36
CA PRO A 214 -23.13 -0.04 0.43
C PRO A 214 -21.92 0.58 1.12
N GLY A 215 -20.77 0.61 0.41
CA GLY A 215 -19.55 1.22 0.87
C GLY A 215 -19.66 2.74 1.01
N HIS A 216 -18.56 3.38 1.42
CA HIS A 216 -18.50 4.83 1.63
C HIS A 216 -18.73 5.66 0.35
N ASP A 217 -18.61 5.05 -0.82
CA ASP A 217 -18.86 5.63 -2.14
C ASP A 217 -20.30 5.37 -2.64
N GLY A 218 -21.14 4.80 -1.79
CA GLY A 218 -22.54 4.45 -2.10
C GLY A 218 -22.69 3.22 -2.99
N LYS A 219 -21.61 2.46 -3.23
CA LYS A 219 -21.60 1.32 -4.15
C LYS A 219 -21.38 0.00 -3.42
N LEU A 220 -21.80 -1.09 -4.06
CA LEU A 220 -21.53 -2.45 -3.59
C LEU A 220 -20.07 -2.85 -3.89
N GLY A 221 -19.55 -3.80 -3.13
CA GLY A 221 -18.21 -4.30 -3.30
C GLY A 221 -17.12 -3.28 -2.97
N TYR A 222 -15.94 -3.51 -3.51
CA TYR A 222 -14.79 -2.60 -3.39
C TYR A 222 -14.23 -2.24 -4.77
N GLY A 223 -13.76 -1.01 -4.88
CA GLY A 223 -13.11 -0.45 -6.04
C GLY A 223 -11.84 0.31 -5.66
N GLY A 224 -11.58 1.39 -6.34
CA GLY A 224 -10.42 2.23 -6.09
C GLY A 224 -9.12 1.66 -6.65
N THR A 225 -7.98 2.15 -6.15
CA THR A 225 -6.67 1.81 -6.71
C THR A 225 -5.97 0.65 -6.01
N CYS A 226 -6.34 0.30 -4.77
CA CYS A 226 -5.54 -0.62 -3.95
C CYS A 226 -6.06 -2.06 -3.97
N PHE A 227 -7.28 -2.29 -3.48
CA PHE A 227 -7.78 -3.66 -3.29
C PHE A 227 -7.85 -4.47 -4.60
N PRO A 228 -8.41 -3.95 -5.71
CA PRO A 228 -8.49 -4.72 -6.95
C PRO A 228 -7.13 -5.19 -7.46
N LYS A 229 -6.13 -4.29 -7.52
CA LYS A 229 -4.80 -4.66 -8.00
C LYS A 229 -4.06 -5.59 -7.06
N ASP A 230 -4.18 -5.39 -5.73
CA ASP A 230 -3.43 -6.18 -4.75
C ASP A 230 -4.01 -7.60 -4.65
N VAL A 231 -5.34 -7.76 -4.71
CA VAL A 231 -5.99 -9.07 -4.81
C VAL A 231 -5.51 -9.84 -6.04
N ASN A 232 -5.53 -9.20 -7.22
CA ASN A 232 -5.11 -9.85 -8.46
C ASN A 232 -3.61 -10.15 -8.47
N ALA A 233 -2.77 -9.24 -7.98
CA ALA A 233 -1.33 -9.47 -7.88
C ALA A 233 -1.01 -10.66 -6.97
N LEU A 234 -1.68 -10.79 -5.82
CA LEU A 234 -1.47 -11.91 -4.92
C LEU A 234 -1.97 -13.24 -5.53
N LEU A 235 -3.13 -13.22 -6.19
CA LEU A 235 -3.67 -14.41 -6.90
C LEU A 235 -2.75 -14.85 -8.05
N SER A 236 -2.17 -13.90 -8.78
CA SER A 236 -1.19 -14.21 -9.84
C SER A 236 0.12 -14.74 -9.23
N PHE A 237 0.60 -14.15 -8.15
CA PHE A 237 1.83 -14.54 -7.48
C PHE A 237 1.76 -15.96 -6.88
N SER A 238 0.64 -16.32 -6.24
CA SER A 238 0.48 -17.63 -5.59
C SER A 238 0.58 -18.81 -6.56
N LYS A 239 0.24 -18.59 -7.84
CA LYS A 239 0.37 -19.61 -8.90
C LYS A 239 1.81 -20.07 -9.11
N LYS A 240 2.80 -19.21 -8.84
CA LYS A 240 4.23 -19.57 -8.94
C LYS A 240 4.67 -20.60 -7.91
N TYR A 241 3.85 -20.78 -6.88
CA TYR A 241 4.10 -21.72 -5.77
C TYR A 241 3.09 -22.86 -5.73
N ASP A 242 2.27 -23.01 -6.78
CA ASP A 242 1.19 -24.01 -6.87
C ASP A 242 0.20 -23.92 -5.69
N ILE A 243 -0.03 -22.71 -5.18
CA ILE A 243 -0.97 -22.43 -4.09
C ILE A 243 -2.23 -21.77 -4.64
N GLU A 244 -3.39 -22.42 -4.44
CA GLU A 244 -4.69 -21.82 -4.73
C GLU A 244 -5.24 -21.08 -3.51
N LEU A 245 -5.39 -19.77 -3.62
CA LEU A 245 -5.98 -18.91 -2.59
C LEU A 245 -7.50 -18.84 -2.77
N ASN A 246 -8.20 -19.95 -2.55
CA ASN A 246 -9.63 -20.14 -2.87
C ASN A 246 -10.53 -19.10 -2.18
N THR A 247 -10.29 -18.75 -0.92
CA THR A 247 -11.08 -17.74 -0.18
C THR A 247 -10.95 -16.37 -0.82
N ILE A 248 -9.73 -15.94 -1.16
CA ILE A 248 -9.46 -14.64 -1.79
C ILE A 248 -10.04 -14.62 -3.21
N LYS A 249 -9.89 -15.72 -3.96
CA LYS A 249 -10.46 -15.90 -5.30
C LYS A 249 -12.00 -15.84 -5.28
N GLY A 250 -12.64 -16.49 -4.30
CA GLY A 250 -14.08 -16.42 -4.08
C GLY A 250 -14.54 -14.99 -3.79
N GLY A 251 -13.88 -14.29 -2.85
CA GLY A 251 -14.16 -12.89 -2.56
C GLY A 251 -14.00 -11.96 -3.77
N TRP A 252 -12.98 -12.19 -4.61
CA TRP A 252 -12.82 -11.47 -5.88
C TRP A 252 -13.97 -11.73 -6.86
N SER A 253 -14.39 -13.00 -6.98
CA SER A 253 -15.55 -13.36 -7.81
C SER A 253 -16.82 -12.66 -7.35
N THR A 254 -17.10 -12.62 -6.05
CA THR A 254 -18.21 -11.86 -5.47
C THR A 254 -18.09 -10.37 -5.81
N ASN A 255 -16.91 -9.78 -5.67
CA ASN A 255 -16.68 -8.38 -6.00
C ASN A 255 -17.01 -8.07 -7.47
N LEU A 256 -16.57 -8.92 -8.41
CA LEU A 256 -16.87 -8.76 -9.83
C LEU A 256 -18.40 -8.82 -10.14
N ASN A 257 -19.15 -9.58 -9.35
CA ASN A 257 -20.60 -9.70 -9.52
C ASN A 257 -21.37 -8.49 -8.97
N VAL A 258 -20.92 -7.91 -7.84
CA VAL A 258 -21.65 -6.83 -7.18
C VAL A 258 -21.15 -5.43 -7.57
N ARG A 259 -19.87 -5.27 -7.94
CA ARG A 259 -19.26 -4.00 -8.36
C ARG A 259 -19.37 -3.82 -9.87
N VAL A 260 -20.48 -3.31 -10.37
CA VAL A 260 -20.79 -3.23 -11.81
C VAL A 260 -19.87 -2.26 -12.55
N ASP A 261 -19.47 -1.15 -11.93
CA ASP A 261 -18.77 -0.05 -12.58
C ASP A 261 -17.26 -0.28 -12.76
N LYS A 262 -16.68 -1.26 -12.06
CA LYS A 262 -15.25 -1.63 -12.13
C LYS A 262 -14.33 -0.42 -12.25
N ASP A 263 -14.53 0.58 -11.40
CA ASP A 263 -13.87 1.90 -11.46
C ASP A 263 -12.33 1.86 -11.45
N TRP A 264 -11.73 0.76 -11.01
CA TRP A 264 -10.28 0.55 -11.08
C TRP A 264 -9.75 0.42 -12.52
N GLU A 265 -10.57 -0.06 -13.47
CA GLU A 265 -10.16 -0.20 -14.87
C GLU A 265 -9.92 1.15 -15.54
N GLN A 266 -10.54 2.21 -15.04
CA GLN A 266 -10.39 3.59 -15.52
C GLN A 266 -9.22 4.33 -14.88
N LYS A 267 -8.52 3.71 -13.93
CA LYS A 267 -7.39 4.31 -13.20
C LYS A 267 -6.05 3.85 -13.76
N GLU A 268 -5.83 4.15 -15.05
CA GLU A 268 -4.59 3.83 -15.75
C GLU A 268 -3.37 4.48 -15.07
N GLY A 269 -2.25 3.75 -15.06
CA GLY A 269 -1.01 4.15 -14.38
C GLY A 269 -1.06 4.07 -12.84
N ARG A 270 -2.24 3.86 -12.23
CA ARG A 270 -2.40 3.74 -10.78
C ARG A 270 -2.89 2.35 -10.36
N SER A 271 -3.97 1.86 -10.92
CA SER A 271 -4.55 0.54 -10.66
C SER A 271 -4.24 -0.45 -11.76
N VAL A 272 -4.39 -0.04 -13.01
CA VAL A 272 -4.03 -0.83 -14.19
C VAL A 272 -2.87 -0.18 -14.93
N SER A 273 -1.99 -1.02 -15.50
CA SER A 273 -0.82 -0.56 -16.25
C SER A 273 -1.21 -0.07 -17.63
N PHE A 274 -0.56 1.00 -18.12
CA PHE A 274 -0.60 1.39 -19.54
C PHE A 274 0.06 0.35 -20.46
N LYS A 275 0.95 -0.46 -19.92
CA LYS A 275 1.71 -1.44 -20.68
C LYS A 275 0.88 -2.71 -20.81
N LYS A 276 0.89 -3.30 -22.01
CA LYS A 276 0.43 -4.68 -22.19
C LYS A 276 1.45 -5.61 -21.54
N THR A 277 1.00 -6.72 -20.98
CA THR A 277 1.87 -7.82 -20.50
C THR A 277 2.86 -8.18 -21.62
N LYS A 278 4.14 -8.38 -21.26
CA LYS A 278 5.16 -8.83 -22.22
C LYS A 278 4.90 -10.25 -22.65
#